data_73c1c3cd2776ae2df6daae632b9214c6
#
_entry.id   73c1c3cd2776ae2df6daae632b9214c6
#
_cell.length_a   1.000
_cell.length_b   1.000
_cell.length_c   1.000
_cell.angle_alpha   90.00
_cell.angle_beta   90.00
_cell.angle_gamma   90.00
#
_symmetry.space_group_name_H-M   'P 1'
#
loop_
_entity.id
_entity.type
_entity.pdbx_description
1 polymer ?
#
loop_
_entity_poly.entity_id
_entity_poly.type
_entity_poly.pdbx_seq_one_letter_code
_entity_poly.pdbx_strand_id
1 'polypeptide(L)'
;MFVKIKTFHRKKIVAVFALCMAAMLFLIGRLGYLMLLRADYYSEKAQDLHERERSIKAARGKILDCNGKVLADNKTVCTISVIHSQIKEPEKVIDVLTEELGLERDQVQKRVEKNSSIERIKTNVDKQTGDKIREYDLAGVKVDEDYKRNYPYGNLASKVLGFT
;
A
#
# COMPACT_ATOMS: atom_id res chain seq x y z
N MET A 1 -29.83 61.23 -4.43
CA MET A 1 -30.51 60.65 -5.61
C MET A 1 -30.77 59.15 -5.31
N PHE A 2 -31.93 58.83 -4.75
CA PHE A 2 -32.31 57.45 -4.39
C PHE A 2 -32.85 56.75 -5.63
N VAL A 3 -32.09 55.81 -6.15
CA VAL A 3 -32.52 54.96 -7.28
C VAL A 3 -33.67 54.07 -6.79
N LYS A 4 -34.87 54.31 -7.26
CA LYS A 4 -36.03 53.43 -7.06
C LYS A 4 -35.80 52.15 -7.83
N ILE A 5 -35.24 51.14 -7.17
CA ILE A 5 -35.10 49.79 -7.71
C ILE A 5 -36.51 49.23 -7.88
N LYS A 6 -36.93 49.01 -9.14
CA LYS A 6 -38.25 48.47 -9.48
C LYS A 6 -38.54 47.17 -8.72
N THR A 7 -39.69 47.13 -8.05
CA THR A 7 -40.19 45.97 -7.26
C THR A 7 -40.21 44.64 -8.01
N PHE A 8 -40.15 44.66 -9.34
CA PHE A 8 -40.11 43.50 -10.19
C PHE A 8 -38.79 42.71 -10.08
N HIS A 9 -37.68 43.33 -9.83
CA HIS A 9 -36.40 42.68 -9.61
C HIS A 9 -36.27 42.05 -8.22
N ARG A 10 -36.88 42.59 -7.21
CA ARG A 10 -36.89 42.03 -5.85
C ARG A 10 -37.50 40.64 -5.81
N LYS A 11 -38.66 40.43 -6.47
CA LYS A 11 -39.30 39.11 -6.52
C LYS A 11 -38.43 38.05 -7.20
N LYS A 12 -37.73 38.41 -8.30
CA LYS A 12 -36.80 37.49 -8.99
C LYS A 12 -35.58 37.17 -8.12
N ILE A 13 -35.00 38.15 -7.45
CA ILE A 13 -33.86 37.96 -6.54
C ILE A 13 -34.27 37.06 -5.38
N VAL A 14 -35.41 37.28 -4.75
CA VAL A 14 -35.91 36.42 -3.68
C VAL A 14 -36.19 34.99 -4.17
N ALA A 15 -36.74 34.83 -5.37
CA ALA A 15 -36.97 33.52 -5.95
C ALA A 15 -35.66 32.73 -6.21
N VAL A 16 -34.65 33.41 -6.76
CA VAL A 16 -33.33 32.81 -6.97
C VAL A 16 -32.67 32.45 -5.63
N PHE A 17 -32.75 33.35 -4.64
CA PHE A 17 -32.22 33.09 -3.31
C PHE A 17 -32.91 31.91 -2.63
N ALA A 18 -34.24 31.82 -2.72
CA ALA A 18 -35.01 30.69 -2.18
C ALA A 18 -34.65 29.37 -2.88
N LEU A 19 -34.44 29.40 -4.19
CA LEU A 19 -33.99 28.22 -4.96
C LEU A 19 -32.59 27.73 -4.50
N CYS A 20 -31.65 28.67 -4.31
CA CYS A 20 -30.31 28.33 -3.81
C CYS A 20 -30.37 27.79 -2.39
N MET A 21 -31.18 28.35 -1.50
CA MET A 21 -31.39 27.86 -0.14
C MET A 21 -31.99 26.45 -0.14
N ALA A 22 -33.00 26.21 -0.98
CA ALA A 22 -33.60 24.87 -1.12
C ALA A 22 -32.59 23.82 -1.65
N ALA A 23 -31.77 24.19 -2.64
CA ALA A 23 -30.70 23.31 -3.14
C ALA A 23 -29.66 22.98 -2.06
N MET A 24 -29.28 24.00 -1.26
CA MET A 24 -28.32 23.79 -0.17
C MET A 24 -28.87 22.89 0.94
N LEU A 25 -30.14 23.11 1.33
CA LEU A 25 -30.82 22.23 2.29
C LEU A 25 -30.94 20.78 1.77
N PHE A 26 -31.23 20.58 0.49
CA PHE A 26 -31.27 19.29 -0.14
C PHE A 26 -29.89 18.58 -0.10
N LEU A 27 -28.81 19.31 -0.38
CA LEU A 27 -27.44 18.75 -0.31
C LEU A 27 -27.07 18.38 1.12
N ILE A 28 -27.39 19.22 2.11
CA ILE A 28 -27.14 18.92 3.53
C ILE A 28 -27.94 17.67 3.95
N GLY A 29 -29.20 17.59 3.59
CA GLY A 29 -30.04 16.41 3.89
C GLY A 29 -29.51 15.14 3.25
N ARG A 30 -29.05 15.21 2.00
CA ARG A 30 -28.43 14.08 1.30
C ARG A 30 -27.11 13.67 1.93
N LEU A 31 -26.27 14.63 2.34
CA LEU A 31 -25.03 14.34 3.03
C LEU A 31 -25.29 13.64 4.38
N GLY A 32 -26.24 14.16 5.16
CA GLY A 32 -26.67 13.54 6.41
C GLY A 32 -27.21 12.11 6.20
N TYR A 33 -28.00 11.89 5.16
CA TYR A 33 -28.46 10.54 4.79
C TYR A 33 -27.30 9.58 4.52
N LEU A 34 -26.28 10.01 3.78
CA LEU A 34 -25.10 9.19 3.48
C LEU A 34 -24.26 8.92 4.72
N MET A 35 -24.10 9.92 5.61
CA MET A 35 -23.28 9.79 6.82
C MET A 35 -23.95 8.97 7.92
N LEU A 36 -25.28 9.01 8.03
CA LEU A 36 -25.98 8.34 9.12
C LEU A 36 -26.55 6.96 8.72
N LEU A 37 -27.12 6.86 7.52
CA LEU A 37 -27.82 5.64 7.09
C LEU A 37 -26.97 4.73 6.19
N ARG A 38 -25.93 5.25 5.55
CA ARG A 38 -25.02 4.47 4.72
C ARG A 38 -23.56 4.49 5.18
N ALA A 39 -23.29 4.96 6.40
CA ALA A 39 -21.95 5.01 6.95
C ALA A 39 -21.28 3.63 6.94
N ASP A 40 -21.97 2.60 7.39
CA ASP A 40 -21.45 1.24 7.47
C ASP A 40 -21.06 0.68 6.09
N TYR A 41 -21.92 0.87 5.09
CA TYR A 41 -21.64 0.43 3.71
C TYR A 41 -20.41 1.11 3.10
N TYR A 42 -20.26 2.43 3.31
CA TYR A 42 -19.09 3.16 2.78
C TYR A 42 -17.83 2.92 3.60
N SER A 43 -17.97 2.67 4.91
CA SER A 43 -16.88 2.28 5.79
C SER A 43 -16.33 0.89 5.41
N GLU A 44 -17.19 -0.09 5.19
CA GLU A 44 -16.81 -1.42 4.71
C GLU A 44 -16.09 -1.34 3.35
N LYS A 45 -16.64 -0.60 2.39
CA LYS A 45 -15.96 -0.36 1.10
C LYS A 45 -14.63 0.36 1.21
N ALA A 46 -14.50 1.30 2.14
CA ALA A 46 -13.25 1.99 2.39
C ALA A 46 -12.22 1.04 3.03
N GLN A 47 -12.66 0.17 3.94
CA GLN A 47 -11.83 -0.88 4.53
C GLN A 47 -11.33 -1.86 3.47
N ASP A 48 -12.18 -2.36 2.58
CA ASP A 48 -11.80 -3.23 1.46
C ASP A 48 -10.75 -2.58 0.52
N LEU A 49 -10.82 -1.27 0.35
CA LEU A 49 -9.84 -0.52 -0.45
C LEU A 49 -8.52 -0.28 0.32
N HIS A 50 -8.57 -0.18 1.65
CA HIS A 50 -7.40 -0.02 2.52
C HIS A 50 -6.75 -1.35 2.87
N GLU A 51 -7.54 -2.39 3.10
CA GLU A 51 -7.12 -3.78 3.18
C GLU A 51 -6.96 -4.31 1.74
N ARG A 52 -5.88 -3.93 1.08
CA ARG A 52 -5.47 -4.69 -0.11
C ARG A 52 -5.24 -6.12 0.35
N GLU A 53 -6.16 -7.03 0.01
CA GLU A 53 -5.92 -8.46 0.14
C GLU A 53 -4.60 -8.79 -0.55
N ARG A 54 -3.55 -8.93 0.25
CA ARG A 54 -2.31 -9.48 -0.24
C ARG A 54 -2.53 -10.97 -0.30
N SER A 55 -2.58 -11.51 -1.49
CA SER A 55 -2.50 -12.96 -1.66
C SER A 55 -1.16 -13.43 -1.04
N ILE A 56 -1.23 -13.91 0.18
CA ILE A 56 -0.09 -14.57 0.83
C ILE A 56 0.14 -15.83 0.02
N LYS A 57 1.25 -15.86 -0.73
CA LYS A 57 1.64 -17.05 -1.47
C LYS A 57 1.94 -18.15 -0.46
N ALA A 58 1.17 -19.23 -0.51
CA ALA A 58 1.44 -20.39 0.31
C ALA A 58 2.82 -20.97 -0.01
N ALA A 59 3.53 -21.39 1.02
CA ALA A 59 4.81 -22.11 0.84
C ALA A 59 4.58 -23.40 0.04
N ARG A 60 5.42 -23.65 -0.96
CA ARG A 60 5.34 -24.90 -1.73
C ARG A 60 5.76 -26.09 -0.86
N GLY A 61 5.23 -27.28 -1.12
CA GLY A 61 5.64 -28.51 -0.46
C GLY A 61 7.13 -28.80 -0.63
N LYS A 62 7.72 -29.52 0.33
CA LYS A 62 9.08 -30.06 0.22
C LYS A 62 9.08 -31.22 -0.77
N ILE A 63 10.17 -31.38 -1.51
CA ILE A 63 10.40 -32.55 -2.37
C ILE A 63 11.48 -33.39 -1.71
N LEU A 64 11.15 -34.64 -1.45
CA LEU A 64 12.04 -35.60 -0.78
C LEU A 64 12.43 -36.70 -1.76
N ASP A 65 13.59 -37.36 -1.51
CA ASP A 65 13.98 -38.60 -2.17
C ASP A 65 13.33 -39.81 -1.50
N CYS A 66 13.60 -41.00 -2.02
CA CYS A 66 13.12 -42.29 -1.45
C CYS A 66 13.63 -42.55 -0.03
N ASN A 67 14.69 -41.90 0.41
CA ASN A 67 15.28 -42.01 1.74
C ASN A 67 14.83 -40.87 2.69
N GLY A 68 13.90 -39.99 2.27
CA GLY A 68 13.42 -38.86 3.04
C GLY A 68 14.35 -37.66 3.06
N LYS A 69 15.39 -37.60 2.21
CA LYS A 69 16.28 -36.43 2.10
C LYS A 69 15.60 -35.31 1.30
N VAL A 70 15.74 -34.11 1.77
CA VAL A 70 15.13 -32.94 1.14
C VAL A 70 15.90 -32.54 -0.11
N LEU A 71 15.30 -32.71 -1.27
CA LEU A 71 15.84 -32.28 -2.57
C LEU A 71 15.50 -30.83 -2.93
N ALA A 72 14.32 -30.36 -2.49
CA ALA A 72 13.91 -28.97 -2.66
C ALA A 72 13.06 -28.52 -1.48
N ASP A 73 13.36 -27.35 -0.96
CA ASP A 73 12.69 -26.73 0.21
C ASP A 73 12.39 -25.24 -0.08
N ASN A 74 11.73 -24.59 0.85
CA ASN A 74 11.49 -23.15 0.79
C ASN A 74 12.35 -22.47 1.85
N LYS A 75 13.10 -21.45 1.45
CA LYS A 75 13.76 -20.51 2.37
C LYS A 75 12.89 -19.27 2.51
N THR A 76 12.59 -18.89 3.74
CA THR A 76 11.90 -17.62 4.01
C THR A 76 12.83 -16.48 3.66
N VAL A 77 12.35 -15.55 2.86
CA VAL A 77 13.03 -14.33 2.46
C VAL A 77 12.08 -13.16 2.65
N CYS A 78 12.63 -11.95 2.66
CA CYS A 78 11.84 -10.73 2.78
C CYS A 78 11.93 -9.90 1.51
N THR A 79 10.84 -9.23 1.18
CA THR A 79 10.79 -8.17 0.16
C THR A 79 10.56 -6.84 0.85
N ILE A 80 11.45 -5.89 0.61
CA ILE A 80 11.40 -4.56 1.18
C ILE A 80 10.82 -3.61 0.17
N SER A 81 9.75 -2.92 0.56
CA SER A 81 9.03 -1.96 -0.26
C SER A 81 8.82 -0.67 0.52
N VAL A 82 8.72 0.45 -0.19
CA VAL A 82 8.43 1.76 0.40
C VAL A 82 7.15 2.35 -0.19
N ILE A 83 6.43 3.08 0.63
CA ILE A 83 5.23 3.84 0.27
C ILE A 83 5.56 5.31 0.45
N HIS A 84 5.82 6.02 -0.64
CA HIS A 84 6.23 7.42 -0.61
C HIS A 84 5.32 8.32 0.23
N SER A 85 4.01 8.17 0.11
CA SER A 85 3.03 9.00 0.84
C SER A 85 3.03 8.81 2.37
N GLN A 86 3.63 7.74 2.88
CA GLN A 86 3.69 7.40 4.30
C GLN A 86 5.03 7.71 4.94
N ILE A 87 6.05 8.05 4.14
CA ILE A 87 7.40 8.37 4.64
C ILE A 87 7.36 9.75 5.29
N LYS A 88 7.75 9.82 6.58
CA LYS A 88 7.86 11.07 7.33
C LYS A 88 9.28 11.64 7.30
N GLU A 89 10.28 10.77 7.36
CA GLU A 89 11.71 11.11 7.45
C GLU A 89 12.48 10.41 6.32
N PRO A 90 12.51 10.98 5.10
CA PRO A 90 13.09 10.30 3.94
C PRO A 90 14.59 10.04 4.10
N GLU A 91 15.34 10.97 4.67
CA GLU A 91 16.80 10.82 4.89
C GLU A 91 17.12 9.61 5.78
N LYS A 92 16.41 9.46 6.89
CA LYS A 92 16.59 8.34 7.82
C LYS A 92 16.25 7.00 7.16
N VAL A 93 15.18 6.96 6.36
CA VAL A 93 14.80 5.77 5.59
C VAL A 93 15.89 5.40 4.59
N ILE A 94 16.44 6.39 3.87
CA ILE A 94 17.52 6.19 2.90
C ILE A 94 18.77 5.64 3.60
N ASP A 95 19.18 6.25 4.72
CA ASP A 95 20.38 5.84 5.45
C ASP A 95 20.27 4.40 5.96
N VAL A 96 19.18 4.06 6.65
CA VAL A 96 18.95 2.70 7.17
C VAL A 96 18.88 1.67 6.06
N LEU A 97 18.15 1.95 4.96
CA LEU A 97 18.04 1.01 3.86
C LEU A 97 19.36 0.86 3.09
N THR A 98 20.17 1.91 2.99
CA THR A 98 21.50 1.84 2.39
C THR A 98 22.43 0.95 3.22
N GLU A 99 22.46 1.14 4.53
CA GLU A 99 23.32 0.41 5.46
C GLU A 99 22.93 -1.08 5.55
N GLU A 100 21.65 -1.38 5.83
CA GLU A 100 21.20 -2.75 6.05
C GLU A 100 21.11 -3.58 4.76
N LEU A 101 20.85 -2.96 3.61
CA LEU A 101 20.72 -3.68 2.34
C LEU A 101 22.01 -3.67 1.52
N GLY A 102 23.01 -2.86 1.88
CA GLY A 102 24.25 -2.72 1.11
C GLY A 102 23.99 -2.20 -0.31
N LEU A 103 23.04 -1.28 -0.48
CA LEU A 103 22.73 -0.65 -1.77
C LEU A 103 23.40 0.73 -1.86
N GLU A 104 23.63 1.20 -3.09
CA GLU A 104 24.09 2.56 -3.31
C GLU A 104 23.02 3.57 -2.90
N ARG A 105 23.42 4.62 -2.17
CA ARG A 105 22.53 5.68 -1.68
C ARG A 105 21.68 6.28 -2.80
N ASP A 106 22.29 6.57 -3.95
CA ASP A 106 21.61 7.17 -5.10
C ASP A 106 20.49 6.30 -5.67
N GLN A 107 20.66 4.98 -5.63
CA GLN A 107 19.63 4.03 -6.08
C GLN A 107 18.46 3.98 -5.11
N VAL A 108 18.75 3.97 -3.79
CA VAL A 108 17.72 3.98 -2.74
C VAL A 108 16.96 5.29 -2.79
N GLN A 109 17.67 6.41 -2.87
CA GLN A 109 17.06 7.74 -2.92
C GLN A 109 16.09 7.88 -4.11
N LYS A 110 16.51 7.53 -5.33
CA LYS A 110 15.65 7.58 -6.52
C LYS A 110 14.35 6.76 -6.37
N ARG A 111 14.41 5.63 -5.64
CA ARG A 111 13.24 4.78 -5.41
C ARG A 111 12.35 5.31 -4.30
N VAL A 112 12.94 5.87 -3.24
CA VAL A 112 12.21 6.48 -2.11
C VAL A 112 11.50 7.76 -2.55
N GLU A 113 12.13 8.58 -3.37
CA GLU A 113 11.56 9.83 -3.89
C GLU A 113 10.52 9.62 -5.00
N LYS A 114 10.48 8.43 -5.59
CA LYS A 114 9.54 8.13 -6.66
C LYS A 114 8.10 8.15 -6.14
N ASN A 115 7.29 9.02 -6.70
CA ASN A 115 5.87 9.15 -6.34
C ASN A 115 5.07 7.94 -6.85
N SER A 116 5.16 6.82 -6.14
CA SER A 116 4.48 5.56 -6.43
C SER A 116 3.71 5.08 -5.21
N SER A 117 2.60 4.37 -5.43
CA SER A 117 1.83 3.78 -4.34
C SER A 117 2.64 2.78 -3.53
N ILE A 118 3.48 1.98 -4.18
CA ILE A 118 4.43 1.04 -3.56
C ILE A 118 5.60 0.88 -4.52
N GLU A 119 6.81 1.11 -4.05
CA GLU A 119 8.05 0.86 -4.80
C GLU A 119 8.87 -0.20 -4.09
N ARG A 120 9.29 -1.24 -4.84
CA ARG A 120 10.14 -2.30 -4.29
C ARG A 120 11.59 -1.86 -4.30
N ILE A 121 12.23 -1.88 -3.14
CA ILE A 121 13.66 -1.56 -3.00
C ILE A 121 14.52 -2.79 -3.28
N LYS A 122 14.26 -3.89 -2.56
CA LYS A 122 15.01 -5.14 -2.72
C LYS A 122 14.13 -6.36 -2.46
N THR A 123 14.30 -7.39 -3.27
CA THR A 123 13.66 -8.69 -3.08
C THR A 123 14.68 -9.72 -2.61
N ASN A 124 14.22 -10.85 -2.11
CA ASN A 124 15.07 -11.95 -1.65
C ASN A 124 16.10 -11.55 -0.57
N VAL A 125 15.71 -10.66 0.33
CA VAL A 125 16.52 -10.27 1.50
C VAL A 125 16.40 -11.37 2.55
N ASP A 126 17.49 -11.69 3.26
CA ASP A 126 17.46 -12.65 4.35
C ASP A 126 16.52 -12.21 5.46
N LYS A 127 15.85 -13.18 6.09
CA LYS A 127 14.88 -12.93 7.16
C LYS A 127 15.49 -12.09 8.29
N GLN A 128 16.73 -12.37 8.69
CA GLN A 128 17.41 -11.62 9.76
C GLN A 128 17.53 -10.12 9.45
N THR A 129 17.90 -9.77 8.21
CA THR A 129 17.98 -8.37 7.77
C THR A 129 16.58 -7.75 7.68
N GLY A 130 15.57 -8.51 7.22
CA GLY A 130 14.20 -8.07 7.20
C GLY A 130 13.66 -7.74 8.59
N ASP A 131 13.93 -8.60 9.57
CA ASP A 131 13.50 -8.42 10.95
C ASP A 131 14.18 -7.20 11.59
N LYS A 132 15.47 -6.98 11.35
CA LYS A 132 16.17 -5.75 11.78
C LYS A 132 15.51 -4.49 11.23
N ILE A 133 15.22 -4.47 9.92
CA ILE A 133 14.56 -3.30 9.30
C ILE A 133 13.17 -3.07 9.90
N ARG A 134 12.46 -4.14 10.28
CA ARG A 134 11.17 -4.04 10.97
C ARG A 134 11.30 -3.44 12.38
N GLU A 135 12.39 -3.75 13.11
CA GLU A 135 12.66 -3.21 14.45
C GLU A 135 12.87 -1.69 14.44
N TYR A 136 13.36 -1.11 13.33
CA TYR A 136 13.50 0.35 13.19
C TYR A 136 12.15 1.10 13.10
N ASP A 137 11.04 0.39 12.89
CA ASP A 137 9.66 0.93 12.80
C ASP A 137 9.54 2.20 11.94
N LEU A 138 10.15 2.16 10.75
CA LEU A 138 10.21 3.30 9.84
C LEU A 138 8.87 3.50 9.13
N ALA A 139 8.26 4.68 9.32
CA ALA A 139 7.01 5.02 8.65
C ALA A 139 7.18 4.96 7.13
N GLY A 140 6.31 4.20 6.46
CA GLY A 140 6.31 4.04 5.00
C GLY A 140 7.24 2.94 4.48
N VAL A 141 8.00 2.24 5.33
CA VAL A 141 8.76 1.05 4.96
C VAL A 141 7.94 -0.19 5.27
N LYS A 142 7.82 -1.09 4.30
CA LYS A 142 7.12 -2.37 4.44
C LYS A 142 8.07 -3.52 4.20
N VAL A 143 8.04 -4.49 5.11
CA VAL A 143 8.80 -5.74 5.04
C VAL A 143 7.81 -6.89 4.90
N ASP A 144 7.70 -7.41 3.70
CA ASP A 144 6.81 -8.53 3.38
C ASP A 144 7.60 -9.83 3.35
N GLU A 145 7.10 -10.87 4.03
CA GLU A 145 7.67 -12.21 3.95
C GLU A 145 7.28 -12.87 2.63
N ASP A 146 8.24 -13.52 1.99
CA ASP A 146 8.07 -14.31 0.77
C ASP A 146 8.88 -15.61 0.89
N TYR A 147 8.67 -16.53 -0.02
CA TYR A 147 9.36 -17.82 -0.04
C TYR A 147 10.15 -17.97 -1.33
N LYS A 148 11.45 -18.23 -1.16
CA LYS A 148 12.33 -18.59 -2.27
C LYS A 148 12.60 -20.09 -2.27
N ARG A 149 12.52 -20.72 -3.43
CA ARG A 149 12.85 -22.12 -3.56
C ARG A 149 14.35 -22.32 -3.34
N ASN A 150 14.70 -23.25 -2.47
CA ASN A 150 16.06 -23.63 -2.13
C ASN A 150 16.32 -25.06 -2.57
N TYR A 151 17.44 -25.28 -3.21
CA TYR A 151 17.91 -26.57 -3.70
C TYR A 151 19.22 -26.90 -3.00
N PRO A 152 19.23 -27.67 -1.90
CA PRO A 152 20.44 -27.95 -1.10
C PRO A 152 21.56 -28.61 -1.88
N TYR A 153 21.20 -29.38 -2.90
CA TYR A 153 22.15 -30.12 -3.74
C TYR A 153 22.40 -29.45 -5.11
N GLY A 154 22.11 -28.18 -5.25
CA GLY A 154 22.34 -27.39 -6.48
C GLY A 154 21.67 -28.00 -7.70
N ASN A 155 22.46 -28.36 -8.71
CA ASN A 155 21.94 -28.85 -9.99
C ASN A 155 21.51 -30.35 -9.99
N LEU A 156 21.55 -31.01 -8.84
CA LEU A 156 21.10 -32.39 -8.74
C LEU A 156 19.64 -32.52 -9.14
N ALA A 157 19.34 -33.41 -10.07
CA ALA A 157 17.99 -33.67 -10.57
C ALA A 157 17.27 -32.44 -11.16
N SER A 158 18.00 -31.42 -11.64
CA SER A 158 17.43 -30.18 -12.17
C SER A 158 16.43 -30.41 -13.31
N LYS A 159 16.61 -31.40 -14.14
CA LYS A 159 15.68 -31.79 -15.22
C LYS A 159 14.37 -32.38 -14.70
N VAL A 160 14.35 -32.95 -13.49
CA VAL A 160 13.16 -33.53 -12.85
C VAL A 160 12.46 -32.53 -11.96
N LEU A 161 13.22 -31.72 -11.21
CA LEU A 161 12.71 -30.73 -10.28
C LEU A 161 12.18 -29.46 -10.97
N GLY A 162 12.66 -29.20 -12.20
CA GLY A 162 12.29 -28.01 -12.96
C GLY A 162 12.92 -26.72 -12.41
N PHE A 163 12.59 -25.60 -13.06
CA PHE A 163 12.97 -24.26 -12.63
C PHE A 163 11.74 -23.54 -12.08
N THR A 164 11.96 -22.67 -11.09
CA THR A 164 10.92 -21.77 -10.55
C THR A 164 11.47 -20.36 -10.40
#